data_e94760b583c3366c4c1ffb62138b42be
#
_entry.id   e94760b583c3366c4c1ffb62138b42be
#
_cell.length_a   1.000
_cell.length_b   1.000
_cell.length_c   1.000
_cell.angle_alpha   90.00
_cell.angle_beta   90.00
_cell.angle_gamma   90.00
#
_symmetry.space_group_name_H-M   'P 1'
#
loop_
_entity.id
_entity.type
_entity.pdbx_description
1 polymer ?
#
loop_
_entity_poly.entity_id
_entity_poly.type
_entity_poly.pdbx_seq_one_letter_code
_entity_poly.pdbx_strand_id
1 'polypeptide(L)'
;KMLDKIDNLRTVKYNYINDDSMTPYIGFIAQDFVQDFSELLRCPVGGYYSLDYQKMSVVLLECIKELKDKVNLLTNELKDKVDLLTNELHEFKPNQRVSHR
;
A
#
# COMPACT_ATOMS: atom_id res chain seq x y z
N LYS A 1 12.09 1.92 -3.85
CA LYS A 1 11.54 0.75 -3.14
C LYS A 1 10.31 0.21 -3.85
N MET A 2 10.03 -1.03 -3.63
CA MET A 2 8.88 -1.68 -4.27
C MET A 2 7.57 -1.00 -3.97
N LEU A 3 7.40 -0.53 -2.73
CA LEU A 3 6.14 0.11 -2.34
C LEU A 3 5.83 1.34 -3.18
N ASP A 4 6.84 2.11 -3.52
CA ASP A 4 6.63 3.33 -4.31
C ASP A 4 6.28 3.02 -5.76
N LYS A 5 6.71 1.87 -6.25
CA LYS A 5 6.50 1.47 -7.64
C LYS A 5 5.10 0.89 -7.88
N ILE A 6 4.43 0.42 -6.83
CA ILE A 6 3.12 -0.21 -7.00
C ILE A 6 2.04 0.76 -7.46
N ASP A 7 2.24 2.06 -7.28
CA ASP A 7 1.28 3.06 -7.73
C ASP A 7 1.11 3.07 -9.26
N ASN A 8 2.08 2.54 -9.97
CA ASN A 8 2.03 2.46 -11.43
C ASN A 8 1.25 1.23 -11.93
N LEU A 9 0.84 0.38 -11.03
CA LEU A 9 0.13 -0.85 -11.37
C LEU A 9 -1.38 -0.63 -11.22
N ARG A 10 -2.11 -0.94 -12.27
CA ARG A 10 -3.57 -0.76 -12.25
C ARG A 10 -4.26 -2.09 -12.05
N THR A 11 -5.29 -2.07 -11.25
CA THR A 11 -6.21 -3.19 -11.15
C THR A 11 -7.47 -2.84 -11.93
N VAL A 12 -8.04 -3.83 -12.59
CA VAL A 12 -9.22 -3.63 -13.42
C VAL A 12 -10.22 -4.74 -13.18
N LYS A 13 -11.48 -4.40 -13.40
CA LYS A 13 -12.54 -5.40 -13.50
C LYS A 13 -12.81 -5.65 -14.97
N TYR A 14 -12.94 -6.91 -15.34
CA TYR A 14 -13.16 -7.25 -16.72
C TYR A 14 -14.03 -8.52 -16.83
N ASN A 15 -14.64 -8.68 -18.00
CA ASN A 15 -15.33 -9.90 -18.37
C ASN A 15 -14.64 -10.49 -19.58
N TYR A 16 -14.54 -11.81 -19.62
CA TYR A 16 -14.07 -12.47 -20.84
C TYR A 16 -15.13 -12.34 -21.91
N ILE A 17 -14.71 -12.18 -23.15
CA ILE A 17 -15.62 -11.97 -24.28
C ILE A 17 -16.60 -13.14 -24.41
N ASN A 18 -16.13 -14.35 -24.12
CA ASN A 18 -16.93 -15.57 -24.26
C ASN A 18 -17.54 -16.06 -22.95
N ASP A 19 -17.53 -15.22 -21.93
CA ASP A 19 -18.07 -15.59 -20.63
C ASP A 19 -19.49 -15.09 -20.48
N ASP A 20 -20.43 -16.03 -20.44
CA ASP A 20 -21.84 -15.70 -20.30
C ASP A 20 -22.28 -15.50 -18.86
N SER A 21 -21.39 -15.71 -17.89
CA SER A 21 -21.76 -15.62 -16.48
C SER A 21 -22.05 -14.20 -16.03
N MET A 22 -21.59 -13.21 -16.76
CA MET A 22 -21.69 -11.78 -16.44
C MET A 22 -21.06 -11.41 -15.09
N THR A 23 -20.25 -12.30 -14.53
CA THR A 23 -19.52 -12.03 -13.31
C THR A 23 -18.18 -11.39 -13.67
N PRO A 24 -17.91 -10.17 -13.19
CA PRO A 24 -16.65 -9.52 -13.53
C PRO A 24 -15.47 -10.19 -12.82
N TYR A 25 -14.35 -10.20 -13.50
CA TYR A 25 -13.08 -10.63 -12.94
C TYR A 25 -12.27 -9.41 -12.54
N ILE A 26 -11.40 -9.57 -11.56
CA ILE A 26 -10.50 -8.53 -11.12
C ILE A 26 -9.09 -8.98 -11.45
N GLY A 27 -8.33 -8.11 -12.07
CA GLY A 27 -6.95 -8.44 -12.42
C GLY A 27 -6.12 -7.21 -12.65
N PHE A 28 -4.90 -7.45 -13.11
CA PHE A 28 -3.93 -6.39 -13.38
C PHE A 28 -3.79 -6.17 -14.88
N ILE A 29 -3.29 -4.99 -15.22
CA ILE A 29 -2.86 -4.71 -16.60
C ILE A 29 -1.39 -5.14 -16.67
N ALA A 30 -1.13 -6.24 -17.39
CA ALA A 30 0.21 -6.81 -17.44
C ALA A 30 1.26 -5.85 -17.99
N GLN A 31 0.89 -4.99 -18.91
CA GLN A 31 1.79 -4.01 -19.50
C GLN A 31 2.34 -3.01 -18.48
N ASP A 32 1.62 -2.79 -17.38
CA ASP A 32 2.08 -1.89 -16.32
C ASP A 32 3.32 -2.44 -15.60
N PHE A 33 3.60 -3.72 -15.76
CA PHE A 33 4.69 -4.40 -15.07
C PHE A 33 6.01 -4.36 -15.84
N VAL A 34 5.99 -3.88 -17.08
CA VAL A 34 7.18 -3.94 -17.94
C VAL A 34 8.33 -3.14 -17.38
N GLN A 35 8.05 -2.00 -16.79
CA GLN A 35 9.10 -1.08 -16.36
C GLN A 35 9.72 -1.47 -15.03
N ASP A 36 8.89 -1.74 -14.02
CA ASP A 36 9.36 -1.90 -12.64
C ASP A 36 9.37 -3.34 -12.15
N PHE A 37 8.52 -4.18 -12.69
CA PHE A 37 8.33 -5.55 -12.20
C PHE A 37 8.37 -6.54 -13.36
N SER A 38 9.33 -6.36 -14.25
CA SER A 38 9.42 -7.21 -15.44
C SER A 38 9.63 -8.69 -15.09
N GLU A 39 10.20 -8.98 -13.93
CA GLU A 39 10.40 -10.35 -13.48
C GLU A 39 9.09 -11.08 -13.18
N LEU A 40 7.98 -10.37 -13.05
CA LEU A 40 6.67 -10.97 -12.85
C LEU A 40 5.96 -11.28 -14.15
N LEU A 41 6.49 -10.81 -15.26
CA LEU A 41 5.91 -11.07 -16.57
C LEU A 41 6.37 -12.41 -17.09
N ARG A 42 5.45 -13.15 -17.67
CA ARG A 42 5.77 -14.38 -18.41
C ARG A 42 6.00 -14.03 -19.86
N CYS A 43 6.95 -14.71 -20.49
CA CYS A 43 7.19 -14.55 -21.89
C CYS A 43 5.93 -14.91 -22.68
N PRO A 44 5.47 -14.01 -23.52
CA PRO A 44 4.22 -14.24 -24.22
C PRO A 44 4.38 -15.30 -25.31
N VAL A 45 3.48 -16.24 -25.29
CA VAL A 45 3.24 -17.10 -26.45
C VAL A 45 2.11 -16.43 -27.21
N GLY A 46 2.34 -16.05 -28.44
CA GLY A 46 1.34 -15.35 -29.22
C GLY A 46 1.27 -13.84 -29.01
N GLY A 47 2.28 -13.25 -28.37
CA GLY A 47 2.40 -11.79 -28.28
C GLY A 47 1.68 -11.13 -27.12
N TYR A 48 1.11 -11.90 -26.19
CA TYR A 48 0.40 -11.36 -25.04
C TYR A 48 1.20 -11.56 -23.77
N TYR A 49 1.29 -10.51 -22.94
CA TYR A 49 1.90 -10.63 -21.63
C TYR A 49 0.94 -11.29 -20.65
N SER A 50 1.49 -12.09 -19.77
CA SER A 50 0.76 -12.63 -18.64
C SER A 50 1.60 -12.46 -17.39
N LEU A 51 0.96 -12.60 -16.22
CA LEU A 51 1.63 -12.38 -14.94
C LEU A 51 1.86 -13.70 -14.23
N ASP A 52 2.99 -13.78 -13.54
CA ASP A 52 3.28 -14.87 -12.65
C ASP A 52 2.75 -14.52 -11.25
N TYR A 53 1.54 -14.97 -10.96
CA TYR A 53 0.89 -14.63 -9.70
C TYR A 53 1.58 -15.26 -8.48
N GLN A 54 2.28 -16.35 -8.66
CA GLN A 54 3.04 -16.95 -7.56
C GLN A 54 4.20 -16.05 -7.15
N LYS A 55 4.91 -15.51 -8.12
CA LYS A 55 5.98 -14.55 -7.83
C LYS A 55 5.41 -13.23 -7.31
N MET A 56 4.22 -12.88 -7.73
CA MET A 56 3.53 -11.68 -7.26
C MET A 56 3.38 -11.68 -5.74
N SER A 57 3.11 -12.83 -5.14
CA SER A 57 2.94 -12.91 -3.68
C SER A 57 4.19 -12.50 -2.92
N VAL A 58 5.35 -12.78 -3.47
CA VAL A 58 6.62 -12.36 -2.86
C VAL A 58 6.74 -10.83 -2.88
N VAL A 59 6.43 -10.22 -4.01
CA VAL A 59 6.47 -8.76 -4.14
C VAL A 59 5.47 -8.12 -3.20
N LEU A 60 4.27 -8.67 -3.10
CA LEU A 60 3.24 -8.14 -2.21
C LEU A 60 3.68 -8.24 -0.76
N LEU A 61 4.33 -9.34 -0.37
CA LEU A 61 4.84 -9.47 0.99
C LEU A 61 5.90 -8.40 1.29
N GLU A 62 6.81 -8.15 0.35
CA GLU A 62 7.81 -7.10 0.54
C GLU A 62 7.16 -5.73 0.65
N CYS A 63 6.15 -5.45 -0.16
CA CYS A 63 5.41 -4.19 -0.08
C CYS A 63 4.71 -4.04 1.28
N ILE A 64 4.13 -5.12 1.79
CA ILE A 64 3.46 -5.10 3.10
C ILE A 64 4.47 -4.80 4.20
N LYS A 65 5.66 -5.39 4.14
CA LYS A 65 6.71 -5.12 5.12
C LYS A 65 7.15 -3.66 5.08
N GLU A 66 7.36 -3.11 3.89
CA GLU A 66 7.73 -1.70 3.74
C GLU A 66 6.62 -0.80 4.27
N LEU A 67 5.37 -1.13 3.99
CA LEU A 67 4.23 -0.37 4.49
C LEU A 67 4.14 -0.44 6.01
N LYS A 68 4.37 -1.62 6.58
CA LYS A 68 4.37 -1.80 8.03
C LYS A 68 5.43 -0.91 8.69
N ASP A 69 6.62 -0.86 8.09
CA ASP A 69 7.69 -0.01 8.61
C ASP A 69 7.30 1.47 8.57
N LYS A 70 6.66 1.90 7.48
CA LYS A 70 6.18 3.28 7.36
C LYS A 70 5.09 3.59 8.38
N VAL A 71 4.17 2.67 8.60
CA VAL A 71 3.10 2.85 9.59
C VAL A 71 3.70 2.96 10.99
N ASN A 72 4.67 2.11 11.32
CA ASN A 72 5.33 2.17 12.61
C ASN A 72 6.06 3.50 12.82
N LEU A 73 6.75 3.97 11.80
CA LEU A 73 7.45 5.25 11.85
C LEU A 73 6.48 6.40 12.09
N LEU A 74 5.39 6.43 11.31
CA LEU A 74 4.38 7.48 11.44
C LEU A 74 3.68 7.43 12.80
N THR A 75 3.43 6.23 13.30
CA THR A 75 2.82 6.04 14.61
C THR A 75 3.73 6.62 15.70
N ASN A 76 5.02 6.35 15.64
CA ASN A 76 5.97 6.86 16.60
C ASN A 76 6.10 8.39 16.51
N GLU A 77 6.14 8.94 15.31
CA GLU A 77 6.19 10.38 15.12
C GLU A 77 4.95 11.06 15.68
N LEU A 78 3.79 10.48 15.44
CA LEU A 78 2.53 11.03 15.96
C LEU A 78 2.51 10.97 17.47
N LYS A 79 2.95 9.86 18.05
CA LYS A 79 3.01 9.70 19.50
C LYS A 79 3.94 10.74 20.12
N ASP A 80 5.09 10.97 19.51
CA ASP A 80 6.03 11.97 20.01
C ASP A 80 5.43 13.37 19.97
N LYS A 81 4.69 13.69 18.90
CA LYS A 81 4.01 14.98 18.81
C LYS A 81 2.90 15.12 19.83
N VAL A 82 2.16 14.07 20.07
CA VAL A 82 1.10 14.09 21.09
C VAL A 82 1.70 14.28 22.46
N ASP A 83 2.80 13.60 22.78
CA ASP A 83 3.48 13.75 24.06
C ASP A 83 4.00 15.17 24.23
N LEU A 84 4.56 15.75 23.19
CA LEU A 84 5.05 17.14 23.25
C LEU A 84 3.92 18.11 23.52
N LEU A 85 2.80 17.95 22.81
CA LEU A 85 1.63 18.83 23.00
C LEU A 85 1.02 18.63 24.39
N THR A 86 1.01 17.41 24.89
CA THR A 86 0.52 17.13 26.23
C THR A 86 1.37 17.83 27.26
N ASN A 87 2.69 17.80 27.10
CA ASN A 87 3.60 18.48 28.00
C ASN A 87 3.40 19.99 27.96
N GLU A 88 3.22 20.56 26.79
CA GLU A 88 2.95 21.99 26.65
C GLU A 88 1.63 22.36 27.34
N LEU A 89 0.63 21.53 27.20
CA LEU A 89 -0.65 21.75 27.84
C LEU A 89 -0.52 21.70 29.35
N HIS A 90 0.27 20.79 29.88
CA HIS A 90 0.52 20.68 31.30
C HIS A 90 1.20 21.92 31.87
N GLU A 91 2.05 22.55 31.09
CA GLU A 91 2.71 23.79 31.52
C GLU A 91 1.72 24.94 31.69
N PHE A 92 0.65 24.94 30.93
CA PHE A 92 -0.40 25.94 31.08
C PHE A 92 -1.37 25.61 32.22
N LYS A 93 -1.55 24.36 32.52
CA LYS A 93 -2.59 23.95 33.45
C LYS A 93 -2.34 24.20 34.91
N PRO A 94 -1.13 24.32 35.43
CA PRO A 94 -0.93 24.51 36.86
C PRO A 94 -1.76 25.66 37.44
N ASN A 95 -1.91 26.75 36.71
CA ASN A 95 -2.69 27.89 37.18
C ASN A 95 -4.18 27.58 37.23
N GLN A 96 -4.65 26.80 36.28
CA GLN A 96 -6.06 26.45 36.24
C GLN A 96 -6.44 25.45 37.31
N ARG A 97 -5.50 24.59 37.68
CA ARG A 97 -5.78 23.60 38.69
C ARG A 97 -5.95 24.23 40.06
N VAL A 98 -5.22 25.25 40.33
CA VAL A 98 -5.33 25.93 41.61
C VAL A 98 -6.73 26.48 41.81
N SER A 99 -7.37 26.88 40.76
CA SER A 99 -8.70 27.48 40.84
C SER A 99 -9.78 26.46 41.22
N HIS A 100 -9.47 25.23 41.17
CA HIS A 100 -10.46 24.18 41.49
C HIS A 100 -10.63 23.94 42.99
N ARG A 101 -9.91 24.59 43.78
CA ARG A 101 -9.98 24.39 45.21
C ARG A 101 -11.12 25.03 45.88
#